data_5b95c8f91652adac4efd330418188ce8
#
_entry.id   5b95c8f91652adac4efd330418188ce8
#
_cell.length_a   1.000
_cell.length_b   1.000
_cell.length_c   1.000
_cell.angle_alpha   90.00
_cell.angle_beta   90.00
_cell.angle_gamma   90.00
#
_symmetry.space_group_name_H-M   'P 1'
#
loop_
_entity.id
_entity.type
_entity.pdbx_description
1 polymer ?
#
loop_
_entity_poly.entity_id
_entity_poly.type
_entity_poly.pdbx_seq_one_letter_code
_entity_poly.pdbx_strand_id
1 'polypeptide(L)'
;MRVLTICLILPLAAAAQEARVAEGEDLFLRYCATCHGEEARGDGSMQKVLSVDVPDLTRLAGEDGFPHFDVIAKIDGRDPVVSHGGAMPIWGDFFDEGEGAFVRTEAGQPIVTSPPVAALVAWLETVQR
;
A
#
# COMPACT_ATOMS: atom_id res chain seq x y z
N MET A 1 29.93 -2.59 40.08
CA MET A 1 29.77 -3.09 38.68
C MET A 1 28.31 -3.14 38.37
N ARG A 2 27.78 -2.21 37.52
CA ARG A 2 26.39 -2.24 37.03
C ARG A 2 26.40 -2.98 35.69
N VAL A 3 25.81 -4.16 35.66
CA VAL A 3 25.59 -4.92 34.43
C VAL A 3 24.45 -4.24 33.66
N LEU A 4 24.77 -3.64 32.51
CA LEU A 4 23.82 -3.02 31.60
C LEU A 4 23.16 -4.14 30.81
N THR A 5 21.94 -4.51 31.18
CA THR A 5 21.12 -5.45 30.42
C THR A 5 20.60 -4.71 29.17
N ILE A 6 21.27 -4.89 28.05
CA ILE A 6 20.80 -4.42 26.74
C ILE A 6 19.68 -5.37 26.31
N CYS A 7 18.43 -4.89 26.40
CA CYS A 7 17.25 -5.62 25.96
C CYS A 7 17.23 -5.64 24.42
N LEU A 8 17.41 -6.81 23.80
CA LEU A 8 17.29 -7.04 22.36
C LEU A 8 15.81 -6.96 21.93
N ILE A 9 15.29 -5.75 21.69
CA ILE A 9 13.92 -5.54 21.19
C ILE A 9 13.88 -5.43 19.65
N LEU A 10 15.02 -5.34 18.97
CA LEU A 10 15.13 -5.12 17.53
C LEU A 10 14.58 -6.21 16.58
N PRO A 11 14.59 -7.52 16.88
CA PRO A 11 14.15 -8.51 15.88
C PRO A 11 12.64 -8.61 15.68
N LEU A 12 11.84 -8.25 16.68
CA LEU A 12 10.38 -8.41 16.62
C LEU A 12 9.70 -7.37 15.71
N ALA A 13 10.17 -6.14 15.70
CA ALA A 13 9.64 -5.08 14.85
C ALA A 13 9.97 -5.33 13.35
N ALA A 14 11.15 -5.85 13.06
CA ALA A 14 11.55 -6.21 11.70
C ALA A 14 10.69 -7.36 11.16
N ALA A 15 10.47 -8.43 11.95
CA ALA A 15 9.63 -9.55 11.56
C ALA A 15 8.16 -9.14 11.32
N ALA A 16 7.63 -8.22 12.12
CA ALA A 16 6.29 -7.69 11.91
C ALA A 16 6.16 -6.87 10.62
N GLN A 17 7.20 -6.11 10.27
CA GLN A 17 7.25 -5.36 9.01
C GLN A 17 7.35 -6.29 7.80
N GLU A 18 8.21 -7.30 7.85
CA GLU A 18 8.32 -8.32 6.80
C GLU A 18 7.01 -9.07 6.58
N ALA A 19 6.32 -9.47 7.65
CA ALA A 19 5.03 -10.12 7.58
C ALA A 19 3.97 -9.23 6.92
N ARG A 20 3.95 -7.93 7.24
CA ARG A 20 3.06 -6.96 6.63
C ARG A 20 3.34 -6.77 5.13
N VAL A 21 4.59 -6.70 4.73
CA VAL A 21 4.98 -6.60 3.31
C VAL A 21 4.55 -7.85 2.54
N ALA A 22 4.76 -9.05 3.08
CA ALA A 22 4.35 -10.30 2.47
C ALA A 22 2.82 -10.40 2.32
N GLU A 23 2.06 -9.97 3.34
CA GLU A 23 0.60 -9.86 3.25
C GLU A 23 0.17 -8.90 2.14
N GLY A 24 0.83 -7.74 2.02
CA GLY A 24 0.57 -6.75 0.98
C GLY A 24 0.81 -7.31 -0.43
N GLU A 25 1.87 -8.08 -0.63
CA GLU A 25 2.15 -8.79 -1.88
C GLU A 25 1.04 -9.78 -2.22
N ASP A 26 0.63 -10.62 -1.28
CA ASP A 26 -0.44 -11.60 -1.47
C ASP A 26 -1.77 -10.93 -1.85
N LEU A 27 -2.12 -9.83 -1.17
CA LEU A 27 -3.32 -9.04 -1.47
C LEU A 27 -3.23 -8.41 -2.86
N PHE A 28 -2.08 -7.85 -3.21
CA PHE A 28 -1.86 -7.24 -4.51
C PHE A 28 -1.99 -8.26 -5.65
N LEU A 29 -1.34 -9.39 -5.54
CA LEU A 29 -1.42 -10.47 -6.54
C LEU A 29 -2.86 -10.97 -6.73
N ARG A 30 -3.64 -11.03 -5.66
CA ARG A 30 -5.01 -11.52 -5.69
C ARG A 30 -6.01 -10.52 -6.26
N TYR A 31 -5.89 -9.24 -5.93
CA TYR A 31 -6.94 -8.25 -6.20
C TYR A 31 -6.53 -7.16 -7.18
N CYS A 32 -5.24 -6.89 -7.34
CA CYS A 32 -4.74 -5.74 -8.09
C CYS A 32 -4.00 -6.15 -9.38
N ALA A 33 -3.30 -7.28 -9.37
CA ALA A 33 -2.41 -7.70 -10.46
C ALA A 33 -3.12 -7.91 -11.79
N THR A 34 -4.42 -8.26 -11.79
CA THR A 34 -5.19 -8.42 -13.03
C THR A 34 -5.18 -7.14 -13.88
N CYS A 35 -5.19 -5.97 -13.26
CA CYS A 35 -5.07 -4.68 -13.93
C CYS A 35 -3.64 -4.14 -13.93
N HIS A 36 -2.97 -4.19 -12.78
CA HIS A 36 -1.68 -3.54 -12.57
C HIS A 36 -0.46 -4.39 -12.95
N GLY A 37 -0.64 -5.68 -13.28
CA GLY A 37 0.45 -6.63 -13.52
C GLY A 37 1.05 -7.19 -12.23
N GLU A 38 1.63 -8.38 -12.28
CA GLU A 38 2.23 -9.03 -11.10
C GLU A 38 3.41 -8.25 -10.53
N GLU A 39 4.14 -7.51 -11.40
CA GLU A 39 5.25 -6.65 -11.03
C GLU A 39 4.82 -5.17 -10.84
N ALA A 40 3.51 -4.90 -10.75
CA ALA A 40 2.93 -3.57 -10.56
C ALA A 40 3.29 -2.54 -11.66
N ARG A 41 3.57 -2.99 -12.89
CA ARG A 41 4.04 -2.14 -14.01
C ARG A 41 2.92 -1.60 -14.90
N GLY A 42 1.65 -1.88 -14.58
CA GLY A 42 0.50 -1.45 -15.37
C GLY A 42 0.22 -2.35 -16.58
N ASP A 43 0.84 -3.52 -16.65
CA ASP A 43 0.79 -4.46 -17.78
C ASP A 43 -0.10 -5.68 -17.52
N GLY A 44 -1.05 -5.56 -16.60
CA GLY A 44 -2.00 -6.63 -16.28
C GLY A 44 -2.88 -7.03 -17.47
N SER A 45 -3.43 -8.23 -17.42
CA SER A 45 -4.21 -8.81 -18.53
C SER A 45 -5.44 -7.96 -18.89
N MET A 46 -6.03 -7.24 -17.93
CA MET A 46 -7.17 -6.36 -18.14
C MET A 46 -6.81 -5.04 -18.82
N GLN A 47 -5.55 -4.62 -18.84
CA GLN A 47 -5.12 -3.36 -19.47
C GLN A 47 -5.58 -3.24 -20.94
N LYS A 48 -5.62 -4.38 -21.66
CA LYS A 48 -6.01 -4.42 -23.08
C LYS A 48 -7.49 -4.14 -23.35
N VAL A 49 -8.34 -4.25 -22.33
CA VAL A 49 -9.79 -4.06 -22.44
C VAL A 49 -10.29 -2.83 -21.68
N LEU A 50 -9.42 -2.20 -20.90
CA LEU A 50 -9.73 -0.93 -20.24
C LEU A 50 -9.61 0.23 -21.23
N SER A 51 -10.49 1.21 -21.07
CA SER A 51 -10.46 2.46 -21.86
C SER A 51 -9.50 3.53 -21.33
N VAL A 52 -8.75 3.19 -20.28
CA VAL A 52 -7.78 4.05 -19.60
C VAL A 52 -6.46 3.34 -19.45
N ASP A 53 -5.38 4.10 -19.46
CA ASP A 53 -4.06 3.57 -19.18
C ASP A 53 -3.92 3.21 -17.69
N VAL A 54 -3.40 2.02 -17.40
CA VAL A 54 -3.08 1.59 -16.06
C VAL A 54 -1.67 2.07 -15.71
N PRO A 55 -1.49 2.83 -14.62
CA PRO A 55 -0.19 3.40 -14.29
C PRO A 55 0.82 2.35 -13.84
N ASP A 56 2.10 2.62 -14.09
CA ASP A 56 3.24 1.90 -13.51
C ASP A 56 3.40 2.30 -12.04
N LEU A 57 2.96 1.43 -11.13
CA LEU A 57 2.98 1.67 -9.70
C LEU A 57 4.39 1.57 -9.08
N THR A 58 5.39 1.13 -9.84
CA THR A 58 6.79 1.09 -9.38
C THR A 58 7.49 2.45 -9.50
N ARG A 59 6.77 3.48 -9.94
CA ARG A 59 7.28 4.85 -10.17
C ARG A 59 6.45 5.91 -9.47
N LEU A 60 5.85 5.56 -8.34
CA LEU A 60 5.04 6.49 -7.55
C LEU A 60 5.91 7.41 -6.68
N ALA A 61 7.06 6.92 -6.22
CA ALA A 61 7.95 7.71 -5.39
C ALA A 61 8.55 8.89 -6.18
N GLY A 62 8.44 10.09 -5.61
CA GLY A 62 9.01 11.33 -6.13
C GLY A 62 10.19 11.82 -5.29
N GLU A 63 10.56 13.09 -5.45
CA GLU A 63 11.63 13.74 -4.68
C GLU A 63 11.34 13.76 -3.17
N ASP A 64 10.06 13.87 -2.78
CA ASP A 64 9.61 13.89 -1.39
C ASP A 64 9.38 12.48 -0.81
N GLY A 65 9.66 11.42 -1.57
CA GLY A 65 9.50 10.03 -1.19
C GLY A 65 8.24 9.38 -1.77
N PHE A 66 7.80 8.28 -1.12
CA PHE A 66 6.60 7.55 -1.55
C PHE A 66 5.33 8.28 -1.07
N PRO A 67 4.35 8.55 -1.96
CA PRO A 67 3.17 9.37 -1.64
C PRO A 67 2.10 8.55 -0.90
N HIS A 68 2.36 8.23 0.36
CA HIS A 68 1.51 7.36 1.19
C HIS A 68 0.06 7.82 1.25
N PHE A 69 -0.15 9.13 1.45
CA PHE A 69 -1.50 9.69 1.56
C PHE A 69 -2.30 9.47 0.28
N ASP A 70 -1.73 9.82 -0.88
CA ASP A 70 -2.41 9.74 -2.18
C ASP A 70 -2.70 8.29 -2.57
N VAL A 71 -1.76 7.37 -2.29
CA VAL A 71 -1.93 5.94 -2.57
C VAL A 71 -3.05 5.36 -1.70
N ILE A 72 -3.06 5.65 -0.39
CA ILE A 72 -4.12 5.21 0.52
C ILE A 72 -5.47 5.77 0.06
N ALA A 73 -5.55 7.08 -0.18
CA ALA A 73 -6.78 7.74 -0.59
C ALA A 73 -7.33 7.19 -1.91
N LYS A 74 -6.45 6.79 -2.83
CA LYS A 74 -6.82 6.16 -4.09
C LYS A 74 -7.38 4.75 -3.90
N ILE A 75 -6.78 3.94 -3.03
CA ILE A 75 -7.20 2.56 -2.78
C ILE A 75 -8.52 2.53 -2.00
N ASP A 76 -8.63 3.30 -0.93
CA ASP A 76 -9.80 3.27 -0.04
C ASP A 76 -10.95 4.19 -0.47
N GLY A 77 -10.75 5.02 -1.50
CA GLY A 77 -11.80 5.86 -2.06
C GLY A 77 -12.01 7.20 -1.37
N ARG A 78 -11.12 7.59 -0.45
CA ARG A 78 -11.13 8.93 0.17
C ARG A 78 -10.71 10.05 -0.78
N ASP A 79 -10.13 9.74 -1.93
CA ASP A 79 -9.84 10.71 -2.97
C ASP A 79 -11.15 11.29 -3.52
N PRO A 80 -11.44 12.59 -3.34
CA PRO A 80 -12.72 13.17 -3.73
C PRO A 80 -12.96 13.13 -5.26
N VAL A 81 -11.93 13.03 -6.06
CA VAL A 81 -12.06 12.92 -7.52
C VAL A 81 -12.51 11.52 -7.92
N VAL A 82 -12.09 10.49 -7.18
CA VAL A 82 -12.38 9.07 -7.49
C VAL A 82 -13.70 8.62 -6.88
N SER A 83 -14.15 9.24 -5.80
CA SER A 83 -15.42 8.90 -5.13
C SER A 83 -16.65 9.05 -6.04
N HIS A 84 -16.52 9.76 -7.16
CA HIS A 84 -17.56 9.92 -8.18
C HIS A 84 -17.48 8.91 -9.35
N GLY A 85 -16.61 7.90 -9.23
CA GLY A 85 -16.41 6.84 -10.22
C GLY A 85 -15.11 7.02 -11.00
N GLY A 86 -14.24 6.04 -10.89
CA GLY A 86 -12.99 5.90 -11.64
C GLY A 86 -12.91 4.50 -12.24
N ALA A 87 -11.95 4.30 -13.15
CA ALA A 87 -11.70 2.98 -13.74
C ALA A 87 -11.17 1.96 -12.69
N MET A 88 -10.51 2.44 -11.63
CA MET A 88 -10.07 1.63 -10.51
C MET A 88 -11.22 1.47 -9.50
N PRO A 89 -11.54 0.24 -9.07
CA PRO A 89 -12.51 0.02 -8.00
C PRO A 89 -12.07 0.67 -6.68
N ILE A 90 -13.06 1.04 -5.86
CA ILE A 90 -12.85 1.51 -4.50
C ILE A 90 -12.81 0.30 -3.58
N TRP A 91 -11.75 0.16 -2.80
CA TRP A 91 -11.48 -1.00 -1.98
C TRP A 91 -11.70 -0.78 -0.47
N GLY A 92 -12.00 0.47 -0.06
CA GLY A 92 -12.13 0.83 1.35
C GLY A 92 -13.14 -0.05 2.10
N ASP A 93 -14.38 -0.10 1.62
CA ASP A 93 -15.43 -0.91 2.24
C ASP A 93 -15.15 -2.43 2.13
N PHE A 94 -14.48 -2.87 1.05
CA PHE A 94 -14.15 -4.28 0.87
C PHE A 94 -13.08 -4.76 1.87
N PHE A 95 -12.14 -3.89 2.20
CA PHE A 95 -11.05 -4.17 3.15
C PHE A 95 -11.31 -3.64 4.55
N ASP A 96 -12.54 -3.19 4.85
CA ASP A 96 -12.89 -2.75 6.20
C ASP A 96 -13.09 -3.97 7.12
N GLU A 97 -12.16 -4.15 8.05
CA GLU A 97 -12.19 -5.21 9.07
C GLU A 97 -12.62 -4.67 10.45
N GLY A 98 -13.07 -3.39 10.51
CA GLY A 98 -13.46 -2.72 11.75
C GLY A 98 -12.29 -2.30 12.64
N GLU A 99 -11.05 -2.58 12.24
CA GLU A 99 -9.82 -2.18 12.92
C GLU A 99 -9.06 -1.14 12.10
N GLY A 100 -8.36 -0.22 12.77
CA GLY A 100 -7.54 0.79 12.14
C GLY A 100 -6.05 0.48 12.24
N ALA A 101 -5.33 0.66 11.13
CA ALA A 101 -3.88 0.67 11.08
C ALA A 101 -3.36 2.10 10.85
N PHE A 102 -2.26 2.45 11.53
CA PHE A 102 -1.59 3.73 11.34
C PHE A 102 -0.48 3.59 10.31
N VAL A 103 -0.50 4.45 9.30
CA VAL A 103 0.58 4.61 8.33
C VAL A 103 1.14 6.02 8.47
N ARG A 104 2.47 6.15 8.55
CA ARG A 104 3.13 7.46 8.54
C ARG A 104 3.22 7.95 7.11
N THR A 105 2.73 9.16 6.88
CA THR A 105 2.84 9.81 5.58
C THR A 105 4.21 10.48 5.40
N GLU A 106 4.54 10.86 4.18
CA GLU A 106 5.74 11.62 3.81
C GLU A 106 5.83 12.96 4.56
N ALA A 107 4.69 13.58 4.88
CA ALA A 107 4.61 14.79 5.70
C ALA A 107 4.80 14.52 7.20
N GLY A 108 5.02 13.26 7.60
CA GLY A 108 5.20 12.84 9.00
C GLY A 108 3.91 12.75 9.80
N GLN A 109 2.76 13.04 9.20
CA GLN A 109 1.45 12.89 9.85
C GLN A 109 0.97 11.43 9.72
N PRO A 110 0.42 10.83 10.80
CA PRO A 110 -0.19 9.52 10.69
C PRO A 110 -1.55 9.60 9.98
N ILE A 111 -1.80 8.65 9.09
CA ILE A 111 -3.12 8.39 8.51
C ILE A 111 -3.64 7.04 9.02
N VAL A 112 -4.93 6.97 9.32
CA VAL A 112 -5.60 5.72 9.68
C VAL A 112 -6.23 5.12 8.43
N THR A 113 -5.98 3.85 8.20
CA THR A 113 -6.61 3.05 7.14
C THR A 113 -6.84 1.62 7.64
N SER A 114 -7.44 0.74 6.85
CA SER A 114 -7.58 -0.66 7.24
C SER A 114 -6.24 -1.41 7.21
N PRO A 115 -6.06 -2.48 8.00
CA PRO A 115 -4.84 -3.28 7.98
C PRO A 115 -4.47 -3.81 6.59
N PRO A 116 -5.41 -4.34 5.76
CA PRO A 116 -5.09 -4.77 4.41
C PRO A 116 -4.58 -3.64 3.49
N VAL A 117 -5.16 -2.44 3.57
CA VAL A 117 -4.68 -1.29 2.79
C VAL A 117 -3.30 -0.87 3.27
N ALA A 118 -3.04 -0.87 4.58
CA ALA A 118 -1.72 -0.58 5.12
C ALA A 118 -0.66 -1.60 4.66
N ALA A 119 -1.04 -2.88 4.53
CA ALA A 119 -0.17 -3.94 4.01
C ALA A 119 0.13 -3.74 2.51
N LEU A 120 -0.89 -3.45 1.69
CA LEU A 120 -0.72 -3.12 0.28
C LEU A 120 0.26 -1.95 0.08
N VAL A 121 0.09 -0.88 0.85
CA VAL A 121 0.96 0.31 0.79
C VAL A 121 2.39 -0.02 1.21
N ALA A 122 2.57 -0.82 2.27
CA ALA A 122 3.90 -1.26 2.71
C ALA A 122 4.63 -2.07 1.63
N TRP A 123 3.92 -2.95 0.92
CA TRP A 123 4.52 -3.69 -0.20
C TRP A 123 4.82 -2.78 -1.39
N LEU A 124 3.87 -1.92 -1.80
CA LEU A 124 4.07 -0.98 -2.91
C LEU A 124 5.28 -0.08 -2.72
N GLU A 125 5.56 0.35 -1.47
CA GLU A 125 6.75 1.13 -1.15
C GLU A 125 8.05 0.35 -1.41
N THR A 126 8.06 -0.97 -1.22
CA THR A 126 9.26 -1.81 -1.44
C THR A 126 9.60 -2.02 -2.91
N VAL A 127 8.63 -1.93 -3.81
CA VAL A 127 8.83 -2.17 -5.25
C VAL A 127 9.14 -0.91 -6.06
N GLN A 128 9.34 0.24 -5.39
CA GLN A 128 9.70 1.50 -6.04
C GLN A 128 11.10 1.44 -6.68
N ARG A 129 11.30 2.13 -7.82
CA ARG A 129 12.55 2.12 -8.61
C ARG A 129 12.81 3.47 -9.31
#